data_113daf94ad7e80be3dbde5c71156aef1
#
_entry.id   113daf94ad7e80be3dbde5c71156aef1
#
_cell.length_a   1.000
_cell.length_b   1.000
_cell.length_c   1.000
_cell.angle_alpha   90.00
_cell.angle_beta   90.00
_cell.angle_gamma   90.00
#
_symmetry.space_group_name_H-M   'P 1'
#
loop_
_entity.id
_entity.type
_entity.pdbx_description
1 polymer ?
#
loop_
_entity_poly.entity_id
_entity_poly.type
_entity_poly.pdbx_seq_one_letter_code
_entity_poly.pdbx_strand_id
1 'polypeptide(L)'
;MALLLRWVIRPLEQLGGAIGRLSSGDLTARTEVRSEDEIGEIAAGFNEMAARLKDSHDNLEQKVAEKTASVEEKNSHLAQLYEMTSYFTQRRSLDDLADGFVSRIMRQTEADACTLQLLSGRDDSMQLLTAEGLSVDLVKAVNDLPGDAGIVPSVLSKTYPVCFQLTELEDEFSRRFADAGFKTAYSFQIRSTPGDLGIFTLFFKESPQLTTQVIRLLENFVT
;
A
#
# COMPACT_ATOMS: atom_id res chain seq x y z
N MET A 1 -15.05 -63.27 32.24
CA MET A 1 -15.85 -62.39 31.34
C MET A 1 -15.80 -60.90 31.76
N ALA A 2 -16.00 -60.53 33.01
CA ALA A 2 -15.97 -59.13 33.46
C ALA A 2 -14.61 -58.42 33.32
N LEU A 3 -13.47 -59.12 33.45
CA LEU A 3 -12.13 -58.55 33.29
C LEU A 3 -11.81 -58.15 31.84
N LEU A 4 -12.14 -59.03 30.91
CA LEU A 4 -11.97 -58.73 29.45
C LEU A 4 -12.78 -57.50 29.00
N LEU A 5 -13.98 -57.35 29.52
CA LEU A 5 -14.86 -56.19 29.25
C LEU A 5 -14.27 -54.86 29.74
N ARG A 6 -13.60 -54.88 30.87
CA ARG A 6 -13.06 -53.70 31.54
C ARG A 6 -11.68 -53.29 31.01
N TRP A 7 -10.84 -54.25 30.69
CA TRP A 7 -9.43 -54.01 30.35
C TRP A 7 -9.15 -53.98 28.84
N VAL A 8 -10.07 -54.50 28.01
CA VAL A 8 -9.89 -54.50 26.54
C VAL A 8 -11.02 -53.79 25.81
N ILE A 9 -12.28 -54.19 26.07
CA ILE A 9 -13.41 -53.69 25.24
C ILE A 9 -13.66 -52.19 25.47
N ARG A 10 -13.71 -51.75 26.73
CA ARG A 10 -13.95 -50.31 27.07
C ARG A 10 -12.86 -49.39 26.47
N PRO A 11 -11.55 -49.64 26.62
CA PRO A 11 -10.52 -48.85 25.98
C PRO A 11 -10.66 -48.76 24.46
N LEU A 12 -10.97 -49.89 23.79
CA LEU A 12 -11.20 -49.92 22.37
C LEU A 12 -12.42 -49.12 21.92
N GLU A 13 -13.53 -49.16 22.70
CA GLU A 13 -14.72 -48.35 22.45
C GLU A 13 -14.42 -46.83 22.60
N GLN A 14 -13.64 -46.42 23.58
CA GLN A 14 -13.21 -45.05 23.79
C GLN A 14 -12.32 -44.58 22.66
N LEU A 15 -11.37 -45.38 22.24
CA LEU A 15 -10.51 -45.07 21.11
C LEU A 15 -11.31 -44.99 19.80
N GLY A 16 -12.23 -45.93 19.55
CA GLY A 16 -13.15 -45.88 18.40
C GLY A 16 -14.01 -44.64 18.38
N GLY A 17 -14.53 -44.22 19.54
CA GLY A 17 -15.30 -42.97 19.69
C GLY A 17 -14.46 -41.72 19.39
N ALA A 18 -13.20 -41.70 19.87
CA ALA A 18 -12.30 -40.58 19.56
C ALA A 18 -11.90 -40.51 18.04
N ILE A 19 -11.66 -41.66 17.43
CA ILE A 19 -11.44 -41.77 15.98
C ILE A 19 -12.67 -41.27 15.20
N GLY A 20 -13.87 -41.67 15.60
CA GLY A 20 -15.12 -41.22 14.99
C GLY A 20 -15.29 -39.69 15.02
N ARG A 21 -15.00 -39.08 16.19
CA ARG A 21 -15.03 -37.61 16.31
C ARG A 21 -14.00 -36.93 15.42
N LEU A 22 -12.76 -37.43 15.41
CA LEU A 22 -11.72 -36.88 14.54
C LEU A 22 -12.11 -36.98 13.07
N SER A 23 -12.68 -38.11 12.66
CA SER A 23 -13.15 -38.34 11.28
C SER A 23 -14.33 -37.43 10.89
N SER A 24 -15.14 -36.98 11.86
CA SER A 24 -16.22 -36.01 11.65
C SER A 24 -15.76 -34.55 11.67
N GLY A 25 -14.45 -34.29 11.82
CA GLY A 25 -13.86 -32.94 11.78
C GLY A 25 -13.55 -32.35 13.14
N ASP A 26 -13.79 -33.06 14.25
CA ASP A 26 -13.37 -32.58 15.57
C ASP A 26 -11.87 -32.84 15.78
N LEU A 27 -11.04 -31.89 15.36
CA LEU A 27 -9.59 -31.97 15.48
C LEU A 27 -9.11 -31.87 16.95
N THR A 28 -10.00 -31.57 17.88
CA THR A 28 -9.71 -31.54 19.33
C THR A 28 -9.92 -32.90 19.98
N ALA A 29 -10.48 -33.86 19.25
CA ALA A 29 -10.76 -35.20 19.77
C ALA A 29 -9.48 -35.85 20.27
N ARG A 30 -9.52 -36.38 21.50
CA ARG A 30 -8.44 -37.15 22.13
C ARG A 30 -9.06 -38.35 22.80
N THR A 31 -8.26 -39.37 23.01
CA THR A 31 -8.62 -40.51 23.85
C THR A 31 -7.94 -40.40 25.22
N GLU A 32 -8.69 -40.74 26.26
CA GLU A 32 -8.18 -40.76 27.63
C GLU A 32 -7.68 -42.16 28.06
N VAL A 33 -7.60 -43.09 27.12
CA VAL A 33 -7.11 -44.44 27.42
C VAL A 33 -5.68 -44.37 27.93
N ARG A 34 -5.50 -44.82 29.17
CA ARG A 34 -4.20 -44.98 29.83
C ARG A 34 -4.02 -46.45 30.16
N SER A 35 -3.22 -47.10 29.41
CA SER A 35 -2.80 -48.48 29.60
C SER A 35 -1.30 -48.58 29.38
N GLU A 36 -0.61 -49.53 30.00
CA GLU A 36 0.81 -49.79 29.80
C GLU A 36 1.04 -50.97 28.83
N ASP A 37 0.03 -51.25 27.99
CA ASP A 37 0.05 -52.30 26.98
C ASP A 37 -0.05 -51.73 25.57
N GLU A 38 -0.20 -52.59 24.56
CA GLU A 38 -0.30 -52.19 23.12
C GLU A 38 -1.48 -51.27 22.88
N ILE A 39 -2.54 -51.33 23.68
CA ILE A 39 -3.69 -50.43 23.57
C ILE A 39 -3.33 -48.98 24.00
N GLY A 40 -2.53 -48.87 25.04
CA GLY A 40 -1.98 -47.59 25.48
C GLY A 40 -1.05 -46.95 24.47
N GLU A 41 -0.21 -47.77 23.82
CA GLU A 41 0.67 -47.31 22.75
C GLU A 41 -0.10 -46.79 21.53
N ILE A 42 -1.16 -47.50 21.08
CA ILE A 42 -2.07 -47.06 20.03
C ILE A 42 -2.79 -45.75 20.41
N ALA A 43 -3.26 -45.64 21.65
CA ALA A 43 -3.92 -44.43 22.16
C ALA A 43 -2.99 -43.22 22.17
N ALA A 44 -1.72 -43.38 22.55
CA ALA A 44 -0.70 -42.36 22.50
C ALA A 44 -0.40 -41.92 21.07
N GLY A 45 -0.20 -42.87 20.17
CA GLY A 45 0.02 -42.63 18.74
C GLY A 45 -1.17 -41.88 18.09
N PHE A 46 -2.40 -42.28 18.44
CA PHE A 46 -3.61 -41.54 17.98
C PHE A 46 -3.61 -40.09 18.46
N ASN A 47 -3.34 -39.84 19.74
CA ASN A 47 -3.32 -38.48 20.29
C ASN A 47 -2.23 -37.64 19.66
N GLU A 48 -1.06 -38.20 19.39
CA GLU A 48 0.03 -37.49 18.68
C GLU A 48 -0.37 -37.17 17.24
N MET A 49 -0.95 -38.11 16.51
CA MET A 49 -1.45 -37.88 15.15
C MET A 49 -2.53 -36.77 15.12
N ALA A 50 -3.49 -36.83 16.05
CA ALA A 50 -4.55 -35.83 16.19
C ALA A 50 -3.99 -34.44 16.54
N ALA A 51 -2.91 -34.35 17.35
CA ALA A 51 -2.24 -33.10 17.64
C ALA A 51 -1.56 -32.52 16.37
N ARG A 52 -0.77 -33.34 15.66
CA ARG A 52 -0.13 -32.90 14.42
C ARG A 52 -1.11 -32.46 13.34
N LEU A 53 -2.25 -33.16 13.24
CA LEU A 53 -3.32 -32.79 12.29
C LEU A 53 -3.93 -31.43 12.64
N LYS A 54 -4.20 -31.19 13.92
CA LYS A 54 -4.69 -29.90 14.41
C LYS A 54 -3.70 -28.78 14.12
N ASP A 55 -2.42 -28.96 14.47
CA ASP A 55 -1.38 -27.95 14.25
C ASP A 55 -1.21 -27.63 12.75
N SER A 56 -1.29 -28.66 11.89
CA SER A 56 -1.23 -28.48 10.44
C SER A 56 -2.45 -27.69 9.92
N HIS A 57 -3.62 -27.96 10.44
CA HIS A 57 -4.87 -27.27 10.08
C HIS A 57 -4.81 -25.79 10.48
N ASP A 58 -4.46 -25.51 11.75
CA ASP A 58 -4.34 -24.16 12.27
C ASP A 58 -3.30 -23.34 11.48
N ASN A 59 -2.16 -23.93 11.14
CA ASN A 59 -1.14 -23.30 10.28
C ASN A 59 -1.64 -23.02 8.86
N LEU A 60 -2.46 -23.93 8.29
CA LEU A 60 -3.05 -23.70 6.95
C LEU A 60 -4.07 -22.58 6.99
N GLU A 61 -4.95 -22.54 7.99
CA GLU A 61 -5.91 -21.45 8.17
C GLU A 61 -5.21 -20.10 8.29
N GLN A 62 -4.15 -20.02 9.10
CA GLN A 62 -3.37 -18.79 9.24
C GLN A 62 -2.75 -18.37 7.90
N LYS A 63 -2.12 -19.29 7.18
CA LYS A 63 -1.52 -19.00 5.86
C LYS A 63 -2.56 -18.58 4.83
N VAL A 64 -3.75 -19.17 4.85
CA VAL A 64 -4.85 -18.77 3.96
C VAL A 64 -5.30 -17.36 4.30
N ALA A 65 -5.49 -17.02 5.57
CA ALA A 65 -5.87 -15.68 6.00
C ALA A 65 -4.82 -14.63 5.59
N GLU A 66 -3.52 -14.90 5.82
CA GLU A 66 -2.43 -14.02 5.41
C GLU A 66 -2.38 -13.81 3.88
N LYS A 67 -2.54 -14.90 3.12
CA LYS A 67 -2.55 -14.81 1.65
C LYS A 67 -3.77 -14.10 1.12
N THR A 68 -4.94 -14.31 1.71
CA THR A 68 -6.19 -13.62 1.31
C THR A 68 -6.05 -12.12 1.54
N ALA A 69 -5.59 -11.69 2.72
CA ALA A 69 -5.34 -10.28 3.02
C ALA A 69 -4.33 -9.65 2.02
N SER A 70 -3.23 -10.36 1.70
CA SER A 70 -2.24 -9.89 0.73
C SER A 70 -2.80 -9.79 -0.70
N VAL A 71 -3.71 -10.69 -1.09
CA VAL A 71 -4.37 -10.64 -2.41
C VAL A 71 -5.37 -9.48 -2.47
N GLU A 72 -6.13 -9.25 -1.42
CA GLU A 72 -7.06 -8.12 -1.33
C GLU A 72 -6.34 -6.78 -1.42
N GLU A 73 -5.21 -6.64 -0.71
CA GLU A 73 -4.35 -5.45 -0.78
C GLU A 73 -3.84 -5.22 -2.22
N LYS A 74 -3.32 -6.27 -2.87
CA LYS A 74 -2.84 -6.18 -4.26
C LYS A 74 -3.95 -5.88 -5.25
N ASN A 75 -5.14 -6.46 -5.09
CA ASN A 75 -6.28 -6.19 -5.94
C ASN A 75 -6.77 -4.75 -5.80
N SER A 76 -6.80 -4.22 -4.58
CA SER A 76 -7.10 -2.80 -4.34
C SER A 76 -6.09 -1.89 -5.04
N HIS A 77 -4.81 -2.21 -4.94
CA HIS A 77 -3.75 -1.47 -5.61
C HIS A 77 -3.87 -1.53 -7.15
N LEU A 78 -4.12 -2.73 -7.71
CA LEU A 78 -4.35 -2.91 -9.16
C LEU A 78 -5.60 -2.16 -9.64
N ALA A 79 -6.68 -2.17 -8.87
CA ALA A 79 -7.90 -1.43 -9.23
C ALA A 79 -7.63 0.09 -9.31
N GLN A 80 -6.84 0.62 -8.37
CA GLN A 80 -6.41 2.02 -8.39
C GLN A 80 -5.56 2.33 -9.64
N LEU A 81 -4.59 1.47 -9.96
CA LEU A 81 -3.76 1.62 -11.17
C LEU A 81 -4.61 1.55 -12.45
N TYR A 82 -5.55 0.59 -12.54
CA TYR A 82 -6.40 0.41 -13.72
C TYR A 82 -7.33 1.60 -13.94
N GLU A 83 -7.90 2.13 -12.87
CA GLU A 83 -8.77 3.31 -12.92
C GLU A 83 -8.00 4.56 -13.38
N MET A 84 -6.75 4.71 -12.98
CA MET A 84 -5.89 5.79 -13.46
C MET A 84 -5.48 5.61 -14.92
N THR A 85 -5.09 4.41 -15.35
CA THR A 85 -4.71 4.13 -16.73
C THR A 85 -5.89 4.31 -17.70
N SER A 86 -7.11 3.96 -17.28
CA SER A 86 -8.31 4.15 -18.11
C SER A 86 -8.62 5.63 -18.38
N TYR A 87 -8.18 6.51 -17.49
CA TYR A 87 -8.32 7.95 -17.65
C TYR A 87 -7.49 8.49 -18.83
N PHE A 88 -6.30 7.93 -19.06
CA PHE A 88 -5.40 8.34 -20.16
C PHE A 88 -5.80 7.81 -21.53
N THR A 89 -6.65 6.80 -21.60
CA THR A 89 -7.06 6.18 -22.89
C THR A 89 -8.31 6.80 -23.52
N GLN A 90 -9.05 7.64 -22.78
CA GLN A 90 -10.13 8.43 -23.37
C GLN A 90 -9.56 9.66 -24.08
N ARG A 91 -9.96 9.92 -25.32
CA ARG A 91 -9.57 11.12 -26.13
C ARG A 91 -10.02 12.40 -25.42
N ARG A 92 -9.24 12.86 -24.43
CA ARG A 92 -9.40 14.16 -23.77
C ARG A 92 -8.25 15.07 -24.17
N SER A 93 -8.44 16.39 -24.07
CA SER A 93 -7.33 17.33 -24.20
C SER A 93 -6.29 17.05 -23.10
N LEU A 94 -5.03 17.46 -23.34
CA LEU A 94 -3.97 17.31 -22.33
C LEU A 94 -4.36 18.02 -21.02
N ASP A 95 -5.04 19.17 -21.13
CA ASP A 95 -5.51 19.94 -19.98
C ASP A 95 -6.57 19.18 -19.18
N ASP A 96 -7.59 18.57 -19.85
CA ASP A 96 -8.60 17.75 -19.16
C ASP A 96 -7.99 16.55 -18.43
N LEU A 97 -6.94 15.96 -19.00
CA LEU A 97 -6.20 14.86 -18.37
C LEU A 97 -5.42 15.35 -17.15
N ALA A 98 -4.75 16.48 -17.26
CA ALA A 98 -3.99 17.10 -16.20
C ALA A 98 -4.88 17.48 -15.00
N ASP A 99 -6.02 18.13 -15.27
CA ASP A 99 -6.98 18.51 -14.23
C ASP A 99 -7.56 17.30 -13.50
N GLY A 100 -7.94 16.29 -14.26
CA GLY A 100 -8.45 15.04 -13.68
C GLY A 100 -7.41 14.30 -12.83
N PHE A 101 -6.14 14.31 -13.27
CA PHE A 101 -5.02 13.74 -12.55
C PHE A 101 -4.78 14.48 -11.23
N VAL A 102 -4.63 15.80 -11.28
CA VAL A 102 -4.38 16.65 -10.12
C VAL A 102 -5.49 16.50 -9.07
N SER A 103 -6.76 16.64 -9.48
CA SER A 103 -7.91 16.50 -8.56
C SER A 103 -7.97 15.12 -7.88
N ARG A 104 -7.56 14.07 -8.59
CA ARG A 104 -7.54 12.72 -8.03
C ARG A 104 -6.43 12.54 -7.02
N ILE A 105 -5.21 12.99 -7.35
CA ILE A 105 -4.05 12.90 -6.44
C ILE A 105 -4.30 13.70 -5.16
N MET A 106 -4.84 14.91 -5.26
CA MET A 106 -5.17 15.73 -4.09
C MET A 106 -6.10 14.99 -3.13
N ARG A 107 -7.13 14.33 -3.64
CA ARG A 107 -8.06 13.53 -2.80
C ARG A 107 -7.39 12.33 -2.12
N GLN A 108 -6.39 11.72 -2.76
CA GLN A 108 -5.69 10.55 -2.20
C GLN A 108 -4.60 10.91 -1.20
N THR A 109 -4.00 12.10 -1.35
CA THR A 109 -2.88 12.57 -0.53
C THR A 109 -3.31 13.54 0.55
N GLU A 110 -4.58 13.99 0.51
CA GLU A 110 -5.09 15.08 1.36
C GLU A 110 -4.26 16.37 1.24
N ALA A 111 -3.66 16.59 0.05
CA ALA A 111 -2.89 17.78 -0.21
C ALA A 111 -3.81 19.01 -0.30
N ASP A 112 -3.34 20.15 0.22
CA ASP A 112 -4.08 21.42 0.21
C ASP A 112 -3.98 22.11 -1.15
N ALA A 113 -2.89 21.88 -1.90
CA ALA A 113 -2.72 22.38 -3.26
C ALA A 113 -1.79 21.47 -4.07
N CYS A 114 -1.89 21.60 -5.39
CA CYS A 114 -1.08 20.84 -6.32
C CYS A 114 -0.76 21.67 -7.57
N THR A 115 0.42 21.43 -8.18
CA THR A 115 0.81 21.98 -9.46
C THR A 115 1.39 20.90 -10.36
N LEU A 116 1.12 21.01 -11.64
CA LEU A 116 1.74 20.20 -12.70
C LEU A 116 2.37 21.15 -13.71
N GLN A 117 3.69 21.07 -13.83
CA GLN A 117 4.49 21.88 -14.76
C GLN A 117 5.20 20.96 -15.76
N LEU A 118 5.24 21.35 -17.02
CA LEU A 118 5.98 20.66 -18.05
C LEU A 118 7.22 21.47 -18.46
N LEU A 119 8.30 20.76 -18.80
CA LEU A 119 9.50 21.37 -19.33
C LEU A 119 9.28 21.72 -20.81
N SER A 120 9.49 22.97 -21.16
CA SER A 120 9.47 23.41 -22.56
C SER A 120 10.71 22.90 -23.28
N GLY A 121 10.51 22.13 -24.34
CA GLY A 121 11.62 21.58 -25.13
C GLY A 121 12.41 22.62 -25.95
N ARG A 122 12.10 23.93 -25.84
CA ARG A 122 12.72 24.99 -26.63
C ARG A 122 13.72 25.86 -25.87
N ASP A 123 13.48 26.09 -24.58
CA ASP A 123 14.20 27.07 -23.76
C ASP A 123 14.42 26.63 -22.32
N ASP A 124 14.22 25.35 -22.02
CA ASP A 124 14.30 24.77 -20.66
C ASP A 124 13.43 25.52 -19.62
N SER A 125 12.44 26.26 -20.07
CA SER A 125 11.48 26.92 -19.17
C SER A 125 10.42 25.94 -18.68
N MET A 126 9.90 26.19 -17.47
CA MET A 126 8.78 25.43 -16.90
C MET A 126 7.46 26.08 -17.29
N GLN A 127 6.58 25.35 -17.94
CA GLN A 127 5.23 25.80 -18.28
C GLN A 127 4.22 25.16 -17.34
N LEU A 128 3.46 25.97 -16.62
CA LEU A 128 2.36 25.48 -15.78
C LEU A 128 1.25 24.90 -16.68
N LEU A 129 0.95 23.63 -16.52
CA LEU A 129 -0.14 22.96 -17.22
C LEU A 129 -1.45 23.10 -16.43
N THR A 130 -1.41 22.80 -15.13
CA THR A 130 -2.57 22.98 -14.24
C THR A 130 -2.14 23.21 -12.79
N ALA A 131 -3.02 23.85 -12.02
CA ALA A 131 -2.86 24.07 -10.59
C ALA A 131 -4.23 24.00 -9.89
N GLU A 132 -4.28 23.35 -8.73
CA GLU A 132 -5.49 23.29 -7.90
C GLU A 132 -5.14 23.67 -6.46
N GLY A 133 -6.07 24.35 -5.76
CA GLY A 133 -5.89 24.74 -4.36
C GLY A 133 -5.01 25.98 -4.13
N LEU A 134 -4.50 26.64 -5.18
CA LEU A 134 -3.67 27.84 -5.09
C LEU A 134 -4.46 29.12 -5.37
N SER A 135 -4.06 30.22 -4.72
CA SER A 135 -4.53 31.57 -5.06
C SER A 135 -3.96 32.03 -6.40
N VAL A 136 -4.61 33.02 -7.03
CA VAL A 136 -4.16 33.59 -8.32
C VAL A 136 -2.71 34.11 -8.25
N ASP A 137 -2.31 34.69 -7.11
CA ASP A 137 -0.96 35.21 -6.94
C ASP A 137 0.09 34.11 -6.84
N LEU A 138 -0.25 32.98 -6.19
CA LEU A 138 0.63 31.79 -6.14
C LEU A 138 0.71 31.09 -7.50
N VAL A 139 -0.38 30.98 -8.23
CA VAL A 139 -0.39 30.46 -9.61
C VAL A 139 0.55 31.27 -10.50
N LYS A 140 0.52 32.61 -10.40
CA LYS A 140 1.46 33.48 -11.12
C LYS A 140 2.90 33.21 -10.67
N ALA A 141 3.15 33.11 -9.36
CA ALA A 141 4.50 32.83 -8.86
C ALA A 141 5.07 31.49 -9.37
N VAL A 142 4.22 30.47 -9.55
CA VAL A 142 4.61 29.18 -10.14
C VAL A 142 4.87 29.33 -11.63
N ASN A 143 4.02 30.05 -12.36
CA ASN A 143 4.16 30.21 -13.82
C ASN A 143 5.36 31.07 -14.22
N ASP A 144 5.70 32.06 -13.37
CA ASP A 144 6.83 32.97 -13.61
C ASP A 144 8.16 32.43 -13.05
N LEU A 145 8.18 31.19 -12.49
CA LEU A 145 9.35 30.59 -11.90
C LEU A 145 10.33 30.12 -13.00
N PRO A 146 11.56 30.67 -13.05
CA PRO A 146 12.57 30.20 -13.99
C PRO A 146 12.94 28.72 -13.74
N GLY A 147 13.26 27.98 -14.77
CA GLY A 147 13.63 26.58 -14.66
C GLY A 147 14.91 26.30 -13.84
N ASP A 148 15.74 27.34 -13.64
CA ASP A 148 16.97 27.31 -12.83
C ASP A 148 16.79 27.91 -11.42
N ALA A 149 15.57 28.24 -11.00
CA ALA A 149 15.30 28.91 -9.73
C ALA A 149 14.41 28.09 -8.77
N GLY A 150 14.41 28.48 -7.50
CA GLY A 150 13.61 27.85 -6.46
C GLY A 150 13.90 26.38 -6.25
N ILE A 151 12.86 25.57 -6.16
CA ILE A 151 12.93 24.12 -5.92
C ILE A 151 13.26 23.30 -7.19
N VAL A 152 13.10 23.90 -8.38
CA VAL A 152 13.17 23.20 -9.68
C VAL A 152 14.50 22.46 -9.90
N PRO A 153 15.69 23.09 -9.75
CA PRO A 153 16.96 22.40 -9.99
C PRO A 153 17.15 21.20 -9.04
N SER A 154 16.71 21.35 -7.80
CA SER A 154 16.80 20.28 -6.80
C SER A 154 15.93 19.07 -7.14
N VAL A 155 14.78 19.28 -7.77
CA VAL A 155 13.88 18.21 -8.22
C VAL A 155 14.41 17.54 -9.48
N LEU A 156 14.82 18.31 -10.48
CA LEU A 156 15.31 17.78 -11.76
C LEU A 156 16.63 17.00 -11.63
N SER A 157 17.42 17.28 -10.59
CA SER A 157 18.68 16.56 -10.33
C SER A 157 18.50 15.20 -9.64
N LYS A 158 17.30 14.87 -9.18
CA LYS A 158 17.04 13.67 -8.37
C LYS A 158 16.01 12.76 -9.03
N THR A 159 16.21 11.45 -8.86
CA THR A 159 15.31 10.41 -9.39
C THR A 159 14.24 9.97 -8.40
N TYR A 160 14.21 10.56 -7.23
CA TYR A 160 13.28 10.26 -6.14
C TYR A 160 12.59 11.54 -5.67
N PRO A 161 11.40 11.43 -5.04
CA PRO A 161 10.67 12.58 -4.56
C PRO A 161 11.47 13.43 -3.59
N VAL A 162 11.38 14.75 -3.73
CA VAL A 162 12.07 15.68 -2.83
C VAL A 162 11.02 16.34 -1.93
N CYS A 163 11.26 16.24 -0.62
CA CYS A 163 10.48 16.95 0.39
C CYS A 163 11.17 18.25 0.75
N PHE A 164 10.45 19.36 0.69
CA PHE A 164 10.91 20.69 1.07
C PHE A 164 10.11 21.18 2.27
N GLN A 165 10.82 21.69 3.28
CA GLN A 165 10.24 22.51 4.35
C GLN A 165 10.25 23.96 3.88
N LEU A 166 9.14 24.46 3.40
CA LEU A 166 9.04 25.79 2.77
C LEU A 166 9.37 26.94 3.71
N THR A 167 9.15 26.73 5.01
CA THR A 167 9.47 27.70 6.06
C THR A 167 10.98 27.81 6.37
N GLU A 168 11.79 26.87 5.91
CA GLU A 168 13.24 26.83 6.15
C GLU A 168 14.03 27.32 4.92
N LEU A 169 13.36 27.54 3.80
CA LEU A 169 13.99 28.00 2.56
C LEU A 169 13.96 29.53 2.48
N GLU A 170 15.05 30.14 2.05
CA GLU A 170 15.21 31.59 2.01
C GLU A 170 14.86 32.23 0.64
N ASP A 171 14.53 31.42 -0.37
CA ASP A 171 14.16 31.91 -1.70
C ASP A 171 12.77 32.55 -1.70
N GLU A 172 12.55 33.46 -2.66
CA GLU A 172 11.31 34.25 -2.75
C GLU A 172 10.08 33.37 -3.03
N PHE A 173 10.25 32.31 -3.82
CA PHE A 173 9.17 31.37 -4.12
C PHE A 173 8.68 30.65 -2.85
N SER A 174 9.60 30.05 -2.11
CA SER A 174 9.29 29.34 -0.86
C SER A 174 8.67 30.27 0.19
N ARG A 175 9.16 31.50 0.28
CA ARG A 175 8.62 32.51 1.19
C ARG A 175 7.16 32.86 0.87
N ARG A 176 6.80 33.06 -0.40
CA ARG A 176 5.42 33.35 -0.81
C ARG A 176 4.46 32.23 -0.44
N PHE A 177 4.88 30.97 -0.58
CA PHE A 177 4.09 29.81 -0.19
C PHE A 177 3.98 29.68 1.33
N ALA A 178 5.05 29.92 2.07
CA ALA A 178 5.04 29.93 3.52
C ALA A 178 4.11 31.02 4.09
N ASP A 179 4.12 32.21 3.52
CA ASP A 179 3.24 33.33 3.88
C ASP A 179 1.75 33.00 3.61
N ALA A 180 1.47 32.17 2.61
CA ALA A 180 0.13 31.66 2.32
C ALA A 180 -0.29 30.47 3.21
N GLY A 181 0.57 30.07 4.15
CA GLY A 181 0.30 29.04 5.15
C GLY A 181 0.76 27.63 4.76
N PHE A 182 1.41 27.44 3.63
CA PHE A 182 1.99 26.14 3.25
C PHE A 182 3.32 25.91 3.98
N LYS A 183 3.47 24.74 4.59
CA LYS A 183 4.68 24.38 5.36
C LYS A 183 5.58 23.43 4.61
N THR A 184 4.99 22.49 3.87
CA THR A 184 5.73 21.38 3.24
C THR A 184 5.32 21.27 1.77
N ALA A 185 6.31 20.99 0.90
CA ALA A 185 6.09 20.62 -0.48
C ALA A 185 6.77 19.28 -0.79
N TYR A 186 6.07 18.39 -1.49
CA TYR A 186 6.63 17.18 -2.06
C TYR A 186 6.63 17.31 -3.57
N SER A 187 7.82 17.30 -4.18
CA SER A 187 7.99 17.45 -5.62
C SER A 187 8.52 16.17 -6.25
N PHE A 188 7.93 15.81 -7.35
CA PHE A 188 8.23 14.60 -8.13
C PHE A 188 8.63 15.01 -9.53
N GLN A 189 9.72 14.45 -10.03
CA GLN A 189 10.12 14.62 -11.42
C GLN A 189 9.25 13.71 -12.30
N ILE A 190 8.66 14.26 -13.37
CA ILE A 190 7.95 13.50 -14.40
C ILE A 190 8.94 13.18 -15.50
N ARG A 191 9.07 11.90 -15.84
CA ARG A 191 9.98 11.40 -16.89
C ARG A 191 9.24 10.75 -18.03
N SER A 192 9.81 10.82 -19.22
CA SER A 192 9.41 10.02 -20.36
C SER A 192 10.64 9.68 -21.20
N THR A 193 10.54 8.62 -21.97
CA THR A 193 11.56 8.33 -22.96
C THR A 193 11.25 9.17 -24.22
N PRO A 194 12.09 10.17 -24.61
CA PRO A 194 13.53 10.24 -24.34
C PRO A 194 14.03 11.28 -23.32
N GLY A 195 13.24 11.79 -22.36
CA GLY A 195 13.79 12.80 -21.44
C GLY A 195 12.85 13.25 -20.32
N ASP A 196 13.25 14.27 -19.59
CA ASP A 196 12.45 14.84 -18.51
C ASP A 196 11.26 15.61 -19.10
N LEU A 197 10.06 15.33 -18.58
CA LEU A 197 8.83 15.99 -19.05
C LEU A 197 8.41 17.15 -18.16
N GLY A 198 8.71 17.12 -16.86
CA GLY A 198 8.25 18.17 -15.97
C GLY A 198 8.35 17.85 -14.49
N ILE A 199 7.60 18.60 -13.70
CA ILE A 199 7.52 18.50 -12.25
C ILE A 199 6.06 18.51 -11.81
N PHE A 200 5.77 17.65 -10.87
CA PHE A 200 4.52 17.57 -10.15
C PHE A 200 4.78 17.87 -8.67
N THR A 201 4.09 18.84 -8.09
CA THR A 201 4.32 19.27 -6.70
C THR A 201 3.01 19.29 -5.91
N LEU A 202 3.04 18.66 -4.73
CA LEU A 202 2.01 18.67 -3.71
C LEU A 202 2.39 19.63 -2.60
N PHE A 203 1.49 20.51 -2.19
CA PHE A 203 1.69 21.47 -1.10
C PHE A 203 0.75 21.18 0.06
N PHE A 204 1.28 21.29 1.27
CA PHE A 204 0.58 21.00 2.52
C PHE A 204 0.72 22.14 3.52
N LYS A 205 -0.40 22.53 4.14
CA LYS A 205 -0.45 23.50 5.24
C LYS A 205 -0.02 22.87 6.57
N GLU A 206 -0.20 21.59 6.70
CA GLU A 206 0.34 20.80 7.80
C GLU A 206 1.41 19.84 7.25
N SER A 207 2.36 19.40 8.09
CA SER A 207 3.40 18.48 7.66
C SER A 207 2.82 17.05 7.63
N PRO A 208 2.40 16.53 6.47
CA PRO A 208 1.85 15.19 6.39
C PRO A 208 2.97 14.17 6.49
N GLN A 209 2.69 13.03 7.10
CA GLN A 209 3.49 11.84 6.91
C GLN A 209 2.92 11.06 5.72
N LEU A 210 3.36 11.39 4.51
CA LEU A 210 3.02 10.56 3.35
C LEU A 210 3.55 9.15 3.60
N THR A 211 2.66 8.17 3.58
CA THR A 211 3.05 6.77 3.77
C THR A 211 3.92 6.31 2.60
N THR A 212 4.82 5.36 2.86
CA THR A 212 5.67 4.76 1.81
C THR A 212 4.84 4.20 0.64
N GLN A 213 3.61 3.77 0.89
CA GLN A 213 2.68 3.30 -0.13
C GLN A 213 2.24 4.43 -1.07
N VAL A 214 1.88 5.60 -0.52
CA VAL A 214 1.47 6.78 -1.30
C VAL A 214 2.65 7.30 -2.12
N ILE A 215 3.84 7.36 -1.54
CA ILE A 215 5.06 7.78 -2.26
C ILE A 215 5.32 6.83 -3.44
N ARG A 216 5.32 5.52 -3.24
CA ARG A 216 5.51 4.55 -4.32
C ARG A 216 4.42 4.61 -5.40
N LEU A 217 3.17 4.87 -4.99
CA LEU A 217 2.08 5.08 -5.94
C LEU A 217 2.39 6.26 -6.85
N LEU A 218 2.78 7.40 -6.28
CA LEU A 218 3.12 8.61 -7.02
C LEU A 218 4.36 8.42 -7.91
N GLU A 219 5.38 7.70 -7.45
CA GLU A 219 6.56 7.34 -8.25
C GLU A 219 6.19 6.54 -9.50
N ASN A 220 5.25 5.61 -9.39
CA ASN A 220 4.78 4.81 -10.53
C ASN A 220 3.99 5.62 -11.58
N PHE A 221 3.51 6.83 -11.24
CA PHE A 221 2.81 7.71 -12.19
C PHE A 221 3.74 8.66 -12.93
N VAL A 222 4.91 8.91 -12.39
CA VAL A 222 5.87 9.87 -12.97
C VAL A 222 7.00 9.20 -13.75
N THR A 223 6.97 7.88 -13.85
CA THR A 223 7.91 7.06 -14.65
C THR A 223 7.23 6.51 -15.88
#